data_b1b55e2b3b1889e6da314919cd02d2f5
#
_entry.id   b1b55e2b3b1889e6da314919cd02d2f5
#
_cell.length_a   1.000
_cell.length_b   1.000
_cell.length_c   1.000
_cell.angle_alpha   90.00
_cell.angle_beta   90.00
_cell.angle_gamma   90.00
#
_symmetry.space_group_name_H-M   'P 1'
#
loop_
_entity.id
_entity.type
_entity.pdbx_description
1 polymer ?
#
loop_
_entity_poly.entity_id
_entity_poly.type
_entity_poly.pdbx_seq_one_letter_code
_entity_poly.pdbx_strand_id
1 'polypeptide(L)'
;RTEVKSSVDRYANMEVNYLLQRLDSFEGIAILTTNFGNAIDPAFKRRLTYRVTFPFPDEEMREQLWRSLIPPEVPIAGAIDFAGLSQRFRLSGGYIRNAALRAAFLAAEEGSSLTHAHLERAIRMEFREIGKLAETGTLE
;
A
#
# COMPACT_ATOMS: atom_id res chain seq x y z
N ARG A 1 -19.67 30.49 -10.52
CA ARG A 1 -19.12 29.16 -10.16
C ARG A 1 -17.89 28.75 -10.98
N THR A 2 -17.54 29.47 -12.02
CA THR A 2 -16.40 29.19 -12.90
C THR A 2 -15.07 29.79 -12.39
N GLU A 3 -15.11 30.86 -11.61
CA GLU A 3 -13.92 31.56 -11.13
C GLU A 3 -13.12 30.79 -10.05
N VAL A 4 -13.78 29.99 -9.21
CA VAL A 4 -13.11 29.23 -8.15
C VAL A 4 -12.25 28.08 -8.73
N LYS A 5 -12.69 27.45 -9.81
CA LYS A 5 -11.91 26.41 -10.51
C LYS A 5 -10.63 26.98 -11.13
N SER A 6 -10.69 28.19 -11.70
CA SER A 6 -9.53 28.81 -12.35
C SER A 6 -8.45 29.28 -11.37
N SER A 7 -8.81 29.62 -10.13
CA SER A 7 -7.84 29.98 -9.09
C SER A 7 -7.12 28.76 -8.52
N VAL A 8 -7.84 27.68 -8.23
CA VAL A 8 -7.25 26.43 -7.74
C VAL A 8 -6.31 25.81 -8.78
N ASP A 9 -6.69 25.82 -10.05
CA ASP A 9 -5.86 25.34 -11.15
C ASP A 9 -4.60 26.21 -11.33
N ARG A 10 -4.68 27.50 -11.07
CA ARG A 10 -3.54 28.42 -11.15
C ARG A 10 -2.52 28.19 -10.02
N TYR A 11 -3.00 27.97 -8.80
CA TYR A 11 -2.14 27.64 -7.66
C TYR A 11 -1.47 26.29 -7.83
N ALA A 12 -2.22 25.27 -8.27
CA ALA A 12 -1.67 23.94 -8.56
C ALA A 12 -0.57 23.99 -9.64
N ASN A 13 -0.77 24.78 -10.70
CA ASN A 13 0.25 24.97 -11.74
C ASN A 13 1.49 25.73 -11.24
N MET A 14 1.35 26.68 -10.32
CA MET A 14 2.49 27.35 -9.70
C MET A 14 3.32 26.42 -8.82
N GLU A 15 2.68 25.58 -8.02
CA GLU A 15 3.36 24.57 -7.19
C GLU A 15 4.10 23.55 -8.05
N VAL A 16 3.48 23.08 -9.10
CA VAL A 16 4.11 22.16 -10.08
C VAL A 16 5.33 22.78 -10.71
N ASN A 17 5.25 24.04 -11.20
CA ASN A 17 6.37 24.74 -11.79
C ASN A 17 7.52 25.00 -10.79
N TYR A 18 7.20 25.31 -9.56
CA TYR A 18 8.18 25.47 -8.50
C TYR A 18 8.93 24.16 -8.22
N LEU A 19 8.20 23.04 -8.10
CA LEU A 19 8.80 21.72 -7.92
C LEU A 19 9.70 21.34 -9.10
N LEU A 20 9.27 21.62 -10.34
CA LEU A 20 10.07 21.34 -11.54
C LEU A 20 11.39 22.14 -11.53
N GLN A 21 11.34 23.42 -11.16
CA GLN A 21 12.52 24.26 -11.04
C GLN A 21 13.48 23.74 -9.96
N ARG A 22 12.95 23.28 -8.84
CA ARG A 22 13.75 22.70 -7.75
C ARG A 22 14.40 21.38 -8.17
N LEU A 23 13.71 20.55 -8.93
CA LEU A 23 14.26 19.30 -9.46
C LEU A 23 15.41 19.55 -10.44
N ASP A 24 15.32 20.59 -11.29
CA ASP A 24 16.36 20.93 -12.25
C ASP A 24 17.65 21.42 -11.57
N SER A 25 17.57 22.00 -10.38
CA SER A 25 18.71 22.55 -9.63
C SER A 25 19.20 21.65 -8.49
N PHE A 26 18.54 20.51 -8.24
CA PHE A 26 18.87 19.64 -7.12
C PHE A 26 19.98 18.65 -7.48
N GLU A 27 21.13 18.80 -6.81
CA GLU A 27 22.28 17.89 -6.96
C GLU A 27 22.18 16.71 -5.99
N GLY A 28 21.26 15.80 -6.23
CA GLY A 28 21.05 14.64 -5.37
C GLY A 28 20.06 13.65 -5.97
N ILE A 29 19.62 12.70 -5.17
CA ILE A 29 18.60 11.74 -5.56
C ILE A 29 17.23 12.25 -5.09
N ALA A 30 16.34 12.55 -6.03
CA ALA A 30 14.95 12.90 -5.75
C ALA A 30 14.04 11.72 -6.05
N ILE A 31 13.21 11.34 -5.09
CA ILE A 31 12.23 10.27 -5.24
C ILE A 31 10.83 10.88 -5.15
N LEU A 32 10.07 10.78 -6.24
CA LEU A 32 8.69 11.23 -6.30
C LEU A 32 7.76 10.01 -6.25
N THR A 33 6.75 10.06 -5.42
CA THR A 33 5.74 9.00 -5.32
C THR A 33 4.36 9.53 -5.65
N THR A 34 3.54 8.74 -6.31
CA THR A 34 2.17 9.10 -6.65
C THR A 34 1.29 7.86 -6.79
N ASN A 35 0.03 8.00 -6.43
CA ASN A 35 -1.01 7.00 -6.72
C ASN A 35 -1.67 7.27 -8.10
N PHE A 36 -1.36 8.40 -8.74
CA PHE A 36 -1.96 8.85 -10.00
C PHE A 36 -0.94 8.88 -11.15
N GLY A 37 -0.29 7.74 -11.41
CA GLY A 37 0.75 7.65 -12.42
C GLY A 37 0.35 8.16 -13.82
N ASN A 38 -0.93 8.01 -14.17
CA ASN A 38 -1.47 8.49 -15.45
C ASN A 38 -1.66 10.01 -15.50
N ALA A 39 -1.84 10.65 -14.34
CA ALA A 39 -2.08 12.09 -14.21
C ALA A 39 -0.79 12.90 -14.00
N ILE A 40 0.38 12.27 -14.02
CA ILE A 40 1.66 12.99 -13.91
C ILE A 40 1.83 13.89 -15.13
N ASP A 41 2.05 15.19 -14.87
CA ASP A 41 2.32 16.18 -15.89
C ASP A 41 3.47 15.73 -16.82
N PRO A 42 3.34 15.88 -18.15
CA PRO A 42 4.40 15.54 -19.09
C PRO A 42 5.75 16.21 -18.80
N ALA A 43 5.74 17.40 -18.19
CA ALA A 43 6.95 18.10 -17.81
C ALA A 43 7.74 17.36 -16.70
N PHE A 44 7.07 16.75 -15.72
CA PHE A 44 7.71 15.83 -14.77
C PHE A 44 8.24 14.58 -15.47
N LYS A 45 7.42 13.98 -16.35
CA LYS A 45 7.81 12.74 -17.06
C LYS A 45 9.12 12.86 -17.83
N ARG A 46 9.44 14.04 -18.34
CA ARG A 46 10.67 14.30 -19.08
C ARG A 46 11.91 14.47 -18.19
N ARG A 47 11.71 14.80 -16.90
CA ARG A 47 12.79 15.04 -15.94
C ARG A 47 13.10 13.83 -15.08
N LEU A 48 12.22 12.84 -15.05
CA LEU A 48 12.44 11.60 -14.31
C LEU A 48 13.34 10.66 -15.10
N THR A 49 14.51 10.36 -14.56
CA THR A 49 15.48 9.42 -15.13
C THR A 49 14.94 7.99 -15.13
N TYR A 50 14.27 7.61 -14.04
CA TYR A 50 13.68 6.29 -13.87
C TYR A 50 12.23 6.39 -13.45
N ARG A 51 11.43 5.43 -13.88
CA ARG A 51 10.06 5.23 -13.43
C ARG A 51 9.90 3.79 -12.99
N VAL A 52 9.47 3.63 -11.73
CA VAL A 52 9.18 2.32 -11.16
C VAL A 52 7.67 2.26 -10.91
N THR A 53 7.02 1.28 -11.48
CA THR A 53 5.60 1.02 -11.24
C THR A 53 5.47 -0.12 -10.25
N PHE A 54 4.69 0.08 -9.20
CA PHE A 54 4.30 -0.96 -8.26
C PHE A 54 2.90 -1.45 -8.66
N PRO A 55 2.78 -2.56 -9.38
CA PRO A 55 1.47 -3.10 -9.73
C PRO A 55 0.76 -3.63 -8.48
N PHE A 56 -0.56 -3.79 -8.58
CA PHE A 56 -1.27 -4.53 -7.55
C PHE A 56 -0.73 -5.97 -7.53
N PRO A 57 -0.38 -6.52 -6.35
CA PRO A 57 0.28 -7.81 -6.29
C PRO A 57 -0.66 -8.93 -6.72
N ASP A 58 -0.16 -9.84 -7.56
CA ASP A 58 -0.83 -11.10 -7.87
C ASP A 58 -0.79 -12.07 -6.66
N GLU A 59 -1.33 -13.26 -6.81
CA GLU A 59 -1.45 -14.24 -5.74
C GLU A 59 -0.07 -14.67 -5.21
N GLU A 60 0.87 -14.96 -6.09
CA GLU A 60 2.22 -15.37 -5.73
C GLU A 60 2.98 -14.25 -5.01
N MET A 61 2.89 -13.03 -5.54
CA MET A 61 3.47 -11.85 -4.89
C MET A 61 2.87 -11.60 -3.50
N ARG A 62 1.55 -11.79 -3.33
CA ARG A 62 0.92 -11.63 -2.01
C ARG A 62 1.42 -12.68 -1.02
N GLU A 63 1.61 -13.93 -1.46
CA GLU A 63 2.18 -14.97 -0.60
C GLU A 63 3.60 -14.60 -0.16
N GLN A 64 4.44 -14.14 -1.07
CA GLN A 64 5.78 -13.67 -0.75
C GLN A 64 5.75 -12.48 0.22
N LEU A 65 4.83 -11.53 0.03
CA LEU A 65 4.65 -10.41 0.94
C LEU A 65 4.25 -10.86 2.34
N TRP A 66 3.31 -11.79 2.48
CA TRP A 66 2.95 -12.35 3.79
C TRP A 66 4.16 -12.94 4.52
N ARG A 67 4.96 -13.73 3.81
CA ARG A 67 6.15 -14.37 4.38
C ARG A 67 7.23 -13.37 4.78
N SER A 68 7.40 -12.29 4.00
CA SER A 68 8.46 -11.30 4.24
C SER A 68 8.08 -10.21 5.24
N LEU A 69 6.78 -9.93 5.41
CA LEU A 69 6.31 -8.83 6.25
C LEU A 69 6.01 -9.25 7.70
N ILE A 70 6.00 -10.54 8.01
CA ILE A 70 5.99 -11.02 9.39
C ILE A 70 7.44 -11.07 9.87
N PRO A 71 7.81 -10.27 10.89
CA PRO A 71 9.16 -10.27 11.40
C PRO A 71 9.57 -11.66 11.92
N PRO A 72 10.82 -12.08 11.70
CA PRO A 72 11.28 -13.41 12.12
C PRO A 72 11.27 -13.60 13.66
N GLU A 73 11.26 -12.51 14.40
CA GLU A 73 11.18 -12.51 15.87
C GLU A 73 9.78 -12.83 16.39
N VAL A 74 8.74 -12.72 15.56
CA VAL A 74 7.36 -13.03 15.97
C VAL A 74 7.20 -14.55 16.10
N PRO A 75 6.92 -15.06 17.30
CA PRO A 75 6.72 -16.49 17.49
C PRO A 75 5.44 -16.94 16.79
N ILE A 76 5.55 -17.96 15.96
CA ILE A 76 4.42 -18.54 15.20
C ILE A 76 4.06 -19.88 15.82
N ALA A 77 2.77 -20.11 16.07
CA ALA A 77 2.24 -21.38 16.51
C ALA A 77 1.37 -22.02 15.40
N GLY A 78 1.70 -23.25 15.06
CA GLY A 78 1.02 -24.00 14.01
C GLY A 78 1.42 -23.59 12.61
N ALA A 79 0.77 -24.19 11.62
CA ALA A 79 0.98 -23.86 10.21
C ALA A 79 0.14 -22.64 9.81
N ILE A 80 0.75 -21.70 9.10
CA ILE A 80 0.03 -20.60 8.46
C ILE A 80 -0.10 -20.92 6.97
N ASP A 81 -1.32 -20.97 6.48
CA ASP A 81 -1.61 -21.15 5.06
C ASP A 81 -1.54 -19.80 4.33
N PHE A 82 -0.31 -19.36 4.00
CA PHE A 82 -0.09 -18.13 3.27
C PHE A 82 -0.66 -18.17 1.85
N ALA A 83 -0.64 -19.33 1.19
CA ALA A 83 -1.21 -19.50 -0.13
C ALA A 83 -2.73 -19.30 -0.09
N GLY A 84 -3.42 -19.94 0.86
CA GLY A 84 -4.86 -19.77 1.04
C GLY A 84 -5.26 -18.34 1.41
N LEU A 85 -4.48 -17.65 2.25
CA LEU A 85 -4.70 -16.23 2.53
C LEU A 85 -4.57 -15.38 1.26
N SER A 86 -3.55 -15.65 0.44
CA SER A 86 -3.26 -14.90 -0.78
C SER A 86 -4.32 -15.12 -1.86
N GLN A 87 -4.86 -16.32 -1.95
CA GLN A 87 -5.94 -16.68 -2.86
C GLN A 87 -7.26 -16.01 -2.45
N ARG A 88 -7.61 -16.09 -1.16
CA ARG A 88 -8.90 -15.60 -0.63
C ARG A 88 -8.95 -14.08 -0.51
N PHE A 89 -7.83 -13.43 -0.22
CA PHE A 89 -7.82 -12.01 0.11
C PHE A 89 -6.94 -11.20 -0.85
N ARG A 90 -7.58 -10.45 -1.76
CA ARG A 90 -6.89 -9.52 -2.65
C ARG A 90 -6.54 -8.24 -1.90
N LEU A 91 -5.34 -8.18 -1.34
CA LEU A 91 -4.82 -7.03 -0.59
C LEU A 91 -3.61 -6.44 -1.29
N SER A 92 -3.46 -5.12 -1.23
CA SER A 92 -2.20 -4.47 -1.61
C SER A 92 -1.12 -4.73 -0.56
N GLY A 93 0.15 -4.52 -0.92
CA GLY A 93 1.26 -4.71 0.01
C GLY A 93 1.15 -3.89 1.30
N GLY A 94 0.59 -2.67 1.23
CA GLY A 94 0.33 -1.84 2.40
C GLY A 94 -0.68 -2.46 3.36
N TYR A 95 -1.77 -3.00 2.85
CA TYR A 95 -2.78 -3.68 3.67
C TYR A 95 -2.29 -5.01 4.23
N ILE A 96 -1.49 -5.77 3.46
CA ILE A 96 -0.84 -6.99 3.97
C ILE A 96 0.07 -6.64 5.16
N ARG A 97 0.89 -5.58 5.04
CA ARG A 97 1.75 -5.11 6.12
C ARG A 97 0.94 -4.73 7.37
N ASN A 98 -0.13 -3.96 7.20
CA ASN A 98 -0.98 -3.54 8.31
C ASN A 98 -1.65 -4.74 8.98
N ALA A 99 -2.17 -5.69 8.20
CA ALA A 99 -2.79 -6.90 8.74
C ALA A 99 -1.76 -7.79 9.46
N ALA A 100 -0.55 -7.95 8.95
CA ALA A 100 0.52 -8.69 9.60
C ALA A 100 0.89 -8.07 10.96
N LEU A 101 1.07 -6.75 10.99
CA LEU A 101 1.38 -6.03 12.22
C LEU A 101 0.23 -6.12 13.24
N ARG A 102 -1.00 -5.91 12.79
CA ARG A 102 -2.20 -6.02 13.64
C ARG A 102 -2.37 -7.44 14.21
N ALA A 103 -2.11 -8.48 13.40
CA ALA A 103 -2.16 -9.86 13.86
C ALA A 103 -1.11 -10.15 14.94
N ALA A 104 0.10 -9.60 14.81
CA ALA A 104 1.14 -9.72 15.84
C ALA A 104 0.72 -9.02 17.14
N PHE A 105 0.08 -7.85 17.06
CA PHE A 105 -0.46 -7.18 18.26
C PHE A 105 -1.59 -7.97 18.92
N LEU A 106 -2.50 -8.57 18.13
CA LEU A 106 -3.56 -9.42 18.70
C LEU A 106 -2.98 -10.63 19.42
N ALA A 107 -1.98 -11.29 18.86
CA ALA A 107 -1.29 -12.40 19.52
C ALA A 107 -0.59 -11.97 20.81
N ALA A 108 0.08 -10.83 20.78
CA ALA A 108 0.75 -10.27 21.96
C ALA A 108 -0.24 -9.88 23.07
N GLU A 109 -1.38 -9.28 22.73
CA GLU A 109 -2.46 -8.95 23.67
C GLU A 109 -3.02 -10.21 24.34
N GLU A 110 -3.13 -11.30 23.59
CA GLU A 110 -3.59 -12.61 24.09
C GLU A 110 -2.47 -13.39 24.83
N GLY A 111 -1.25 -12.85 24.90
CA GLY A 111 -0.09 -13.53 25.49
C GLY A 111 0.28 -14.82 24.75
N SER A 112 -0.02 -14.90 23.46
CA SER A 112 0.13 -16.11 22.64
C SER A 112 1.06 -15.89 21.45
N SER A 113 1.44 -16.97 20.78
CA SER A 113 2.13 -16.91 19.50
C SER A 113 1.16 -16.58 18.38
N LEU A 114 1.67 -15.98 17.29
CA LEU A 114 0.92 -15.67 16.09
C LEU A 114 0.37 -16.95 15.45
N THR A 115 -0.91 -16.96 15.14
CA THR A 115 -1.60 -18.08 14.47
C THR A 115 -2.25 -17.63 13.17
N HIS A 116 -2.67 -18.58 12.35
CA HIS A 116 -3.47 -18.30 11.16
C HIS A 116 -4.76 -17.54 11.49
N ALA A 117 -5.42 -17.87 12.61
CA ALA A 117 -6.64 -17.18 13.05
C ALA A 117 -6.43 -15.69 13.35
N HIS A 118 -5.27 -15.32 13.91
CA HIS A 118 -4.93 -13.92 14.14
C HIS A 118 -4.80 -13.15 12.84
N LEU A 119 -4.19 -13.74 11.81
CA LEU A 119 -4.07 -13.14 10.49
C LEU A 119 -5.44 -12.95 9.84
N GLU A 120 -6.30 -13.97 9.84
CA GLU A 120 -7.66 -13.84 9.31
C GLU A 120 -8.47 -12.76 10.04
N ARG A 121 -8.35 -12.69 11.37
CA ARG A 121 -9.03 -11.65 12.16
C ARG A 121 -8.53 -10.26 11.80
N ALA A 122 -7.23 -10.08 11.69
CA ALA A 122 -6.62 -8.82 11.29
C ALA A 122 -7.03 -8.39 9.87
N ILE A 123 -7.04 -9.32 8.91
CA ILE A 123 -7.52 -9.07 7.55
C ILE A 123 -8.96 -8.58 7.55
N ARG A 124 -9.85 -9.23 8.31
CA ARG A 124 -11.27 -8.78 8.43
C ARG A 124 -11.38 -7.38 9.01
N MET A 125 -10.50 -7.00 9.91
CA MET A 125 -10.46 -5.64 10.47
C MET A 125 -10.03 -4.63 9.41
N GLU A 126 -8.98 -4.93 8.62
CA GLU A 126 -8.57 -4.07 7.49
C GLU A 126 -9.70 -3.87 6.47
N PHE A 127 -10.43 -4.92 6.11
CA PHE A 127 -11.55 -4.81 5.18
C PHE A 127 -12.69 -3.92 5.73
N ARG A 128 -12.96 -3.96 7.02
CA ARG A 128 -13.95 -3.06 7.64
C ARG A 128 -13.51 -1.60 7.56
N GLU A 129 -12.23 -1.33 7.78
CA GLU A 129 -11.68 0.02 7.68
C GLU A 129 -11.73 0.55 6.24
N ILE A 130 -11.53 -0.31 5.24
CA ILE A 130 -11.66 0.07 3.82
C ILE A 130 -13.13 0.32 3.43
N GLY A 131 -14.10 0.05 4.31
CA GLY A 131 -15.54 0.16 4.01
C GLY A 131 -16.06 -0.92 3.08
N LYS A 132 -15.29 -1.98 2.88
CA LYS A 132 -15.68 -3.13 2.06
C LYS A 132 -16.12 -4.24 2.99
N LEU A 133 -17.43 -4.46 3.11
CA LEU A 133 -17.96 -5.62 3.81
C LEU A 133 -17.45 -6.89 3.13
N ALA A 134 -16.57 -7.59 3.81
CA ALA A 134 -16.07 -8.89 3.34
C ALA A 134 -17.12 -9.97 3.59
N GLU A 135 -18.26 -9.92 2.91
CA GLU A 135 -19.27 -10.97 3.03
C GLU A 135 -18.86 -12.27 2.32
N THR A 136 -17.90 -12.24 1.40
CA THR A 136 -17.56 -13.45 0.62
C THR A 136 -16.07 -13.63 0.30
N GLY A 137 -15.18 -12.80 0.77
CA GLY A 137 -13.74 -12.99 0.47
C GLY A 137 -13.35 -12.69 -0.99
N THR A 138 -14.25 -12.20 -1.82
CA THR A 138 -13.99 -11.81 -3.21
C THR A 138 -14.15 -10.30 -3.32
N LEU A 139 -13.03 -9.63 -3.49
CA LEU A 139 -13.01 -8.22 -3.89
C LEU A 139 -12.87 -8.22 -5.42
N GLU A 140 -13.89 -7.78 -6.12
CA GLU A 140 -13.76 -7.32 -7.51
C GLU A 140 -13.10 -5.96 -7.56
#